data_e05108ce4624569ec24c309a5238cc6f
#
_entry.id   e05108ce4624569ec24c309a5238cc6f
#
_cell.length_a   1.000
_cell.length_b   1.000
_cell.length_c   1.000
_cell.angle_alpha   90.00
_cell.angle_beta   90.00
_cell.angle_gamma   90.00
#
_symmetry.space_group_name_H-M   'P 1'
#
loop_
_entity.id
_entity.type
_entity.pdbx_description
1 polymer ?
#
loop_
_entity_poly.entity_id
_entity_poly.type
_entity_poly.pdbx_seq_one_letter_code
_entity_poly.pdbx_strand_id
1 'polypeptide(L)' 'MKPDLLESLESKIAYLEYNLENLSSEVYELRQIIEKQKVQINFLASKLKSVEVSNVASRSEETPPPHY' A
#
# COMPACT_ATOMS: atom_id res chain seq x y z
N MET A 1 -30.14 27.13 -27.52
CA MET A 1 -28.87 26.45 -27.62
C MET A 1 -28.77 25.66 -28.92
N LYS A 2 -27.66 25.72 -29.59
CA LYS A 2 -27.51 25.01 -30.85
C LYS A 2 -27.29 23.53 -30.58
N PRO A 3 -27.85 22.65 -31.44
CA PRO A 3 -27.67 21.21 -31.27
C PRO A 3 -26.19 20.80 -31.22
N ASP A 4 -25.34 21.46 -32.01
CA ASP A 4 -23.93 21.14 -32.04
C ASP A 4 -23.27 21.39 -30.68
N LEU A 5 -23.65 22.46 -30.02
CA LEU A 5 -23.12 22.78 -28.72
C LEU A 5 -23.58 21.77 -27.67
N LEU A 6 -24.85 21.38 -27.76
CA LEU A 6 -25.40 20.37 -26.84
C LEU A 6 -24.69 19.04 -27.03
N GLU A 7 -24.52 18.62 -28.26
CA GLU A 7 -23.81 17.36 -28.56
C GLU A 7 -22.38 17.42 -28.07
N SER A 8 -21.73 18.55 -28.25
CA SER A 8 -20.35 18.72 -27.77
C SER A 8 -20.26 18.59 -26.28
N LEU A 9 -21.21 19.20 -25.55
CA LEU A 9 -21.26 19.10 -24.10
C LEU A 9 -21.56 17.68 -23.64
N GLU A 10 -22.49 17.02 -24.30
CA GLU A 10 -22.80 15.64 -23.96
C GLU A 10 -21.60 14.74 -24.17
N SER A 11 -20.86 14.94 -25.25
CA SER A 11 -19.65 14.17 -25.52
C SER A 11 -18.61 14.39 -24.45
N LYS A 12 -18.43 15.64 -24.02
CA LYS A 12 -17.46 15.96 -22.96
C LYS A 12 -17.85 15.35 -21.64
N ILE A 13 -19.14 15.39 -21.32
CA ILE A 13 -19.64 14.78 -20.08
C ILE A 13 -19.40 13.28 -20.11
N ALA A 14 -19.72 12.64 -21.22
CA ALA A 14 -19.52 11.20 -21.35
C ALA A 14 -18.04 10.85 -21.20
N TYR A 15 -17.17 11.64 -21.79
CA TYR A 15 -15.73 11.44 -21.69
C TYR A 15 -15.25 11.60 -20.25
N LEU A 16 -15.75 12.61 -19.56
CA LEU A 16 -15.38 12.84 -18.17
C LEU A 16 -15.90 11.73 -17.27
N GLU A 17 -17.11 11.26 -17.54
CA GLU A 17 -17.66 10.14 -16.77
C GLU A 17 -16.83 8.88 -16.96
N TYR A 18 -16.41 8.63 -18.18
CA TYR A 18 -15.56 7.50 -18.49
C TYR A 18 -14.23 7.58 -17.74
N ASN A 19 -13.61 8.75 -17.80
CA ASN A 19 -12.35 8.97 -17.09
C ASN A 19 -12.52 8.83 -15.58
N LEU A 20 -13.65 9.29 -15.05
CA LEU A 20 -13.93 9.19 -13.63
C LEU A 20 -14.08 7.74 -13.21
N GLU A 21 -14.73 6.92 -14.01
CA GLU A 21 -14.85 5.51 -13.72
C GLU A 21 -13.51 4.82 -13.74
N ASN A 22 -12.67 5.15 -14.72
CA ASN A 22 -11.32 4.59 -14.79
C ASN A 22 -10.50 5.01 -13.59
N LEU A 23 -10.58 6.26 -13.20
CA LEU A 23 -9.86 6.77 -12.05
C LEU A 23 -10.33 6.09 -10.77
N SER A 24 -11.62 5.91 -10.62
CA SER A 24 -12.19 5.21 -9.45
C SER A 24 -11.67 3.78 -9.37
N SER A 25 -11.61 3.11 -10.50
CA SER A 25 -11.09 1.76 -10.58
C SER A 25 -9.61 1.71 -10.19
N GLU A 26 -8.83 2.65 -10.69
CA GLU A 26 -7.41 2.75 -10.37
C GLU A 26 -7.19 3.02 -8.89
N VAL A 27 -7.97 3.92 -8.32
CA VAL A 27 -7.87 4.23 -6.89
C VAL A 27 -8.19 3.01 -6.07
N TYR A 28 -9.21 2.25 -6.46
CA TYR A 28 -9.57 1.03 -5.77
C TYR A 28 -8.42 0.02 -5.78
N GLU A 29 -7.81 -0.18 -6.95
CA GLU A 29 -6.68 -1.07 -7.08
C GLU A 29 -5.48 -0.61 -6.26
N LEU A 30 -5.20 0.69 -6.27
CA LEU A 30 -4.10 1.25 -5.49
C LEU A 30 -4.33 1.05 -4.01
N ARG A 31 -5.56 1.20 -3.55
CA ARG A 31 -5.89 0.95 -2.14
C ARG A 31 -5.62 -0.48 -1.75
N GLN A 32 -5.93 -1.42 -2.64
CA GLN A 32 -5.66 -2.82 -2.37
C GLN A 32 -4.17 -3.11 -2.29
N ILE A 33 -3.40 -2.47 -3.18
CA ILE A 33 -1.95 -2.59 -3.16
C ILE A 33 -1.39 -2.03 -1.86
N ILE A 34 -1.88 -0.87 -1.44
CA ILE A 34 -1.45 -0.24 -0.20
C ILE A 34 -1.74 -1.14 1.00
N GLU A 35 -2.92 -1.76 1.02
CA GLU A 35 -3.27 -2.67 2.11
C GLU A 35 -2.34 -3.87 2.15
N LYS A 36 -2.02 -4.43 1.01
CA LYS A 36 -1.07 -5.53 0.93
C LYS A 36 0.31 -5.10 1.43
N GLN A 37 0.73 -3.92 1.02
CA GLN A 37 2.03 -3.40 1.45
C GLN A 37 2.07 -3.15 2.95
N LYS A 38 0.97 -2.67 3.51
CA LYS A 38 0.89 -2.48 4.96
C LYS A 38 1.06 -3.80 5.70
N VAL A 39 0.39 -4.83 5.22
CA VAL A 39 0.51 -6.15 5.81
C VAL A 39 1.94 -6.66 5.71
N GLN A 40 2.57 -6.48 4.55
CA GLN A 40 3.94 -6.90 4.33
C GLN A 40 4.91 -6.14 5.22
N ILE A 41 4.72 -4.84 5.34
CA ILE A 41 5.57 -4.00 6.19
C ILE A 41 5.44 -4.41 7.65
N ASN A 42 4.23 -4.64 8.11
CA ASN A 42 3.99 -5.08 9.47
C ASN A 42 4.61 -6.44 9.73
N PHE A 43 4.53 -7.32 8.76
CA PHE A 43 5.13 -8.64 8.87
C PHE A 43 6.65 -8.52 8.97
N LEU A 44 7.25 -7.72 8.10
CA LEU A 44 8.70 -7.51 8.10
C LEU A 44 9.16 -6.84 9.38
N ALA A 45 8.41 -5.84 9.85
CA ALA A 45 8.75 -5.16 11.10
C ALA A 45 8.69 -6.14 12.27
N SER A 46 7.70 -7.01 12.26
CA SER A 46 7.55 -8.04 13.29
C SER A 46 8.73 -9.02 13.25
N LYS A 47 9.15 -9.40 12.04
CA LYS A 47 10.29 -10.30 11.87
C LYS A 47 11.58 -9.66 12.35
N LEU A 48 11.79 -8.39 12.02
CA LEU A 48 12.98 -7.67 12.45
C LEU A 48 13.04 -7.57 13.97
N LYS A 49 11.91 -7.26 14.58
CA LYS A 49 11.84 -7.17 16.02
C LYS A 49 12.15 -8.53 16.67
N SER A 50 11.63 -9.58 16.09
CA SER A 50 11.88 -10.94 16.56
C SER A 50 13.36 -11.29 16.48
N VAL A 51 14.01 -10.93 15.38
CA VAL A 51 15.45 -11.16 15.21
C VAL A 51 16.25 -10.37 16.22
N GLU A 52 15.89 -9.11 16.46
CA GLU A 52 16.57 -8.28 17.44
C GLU A 52 16.49 -8.88 18.85
N VAL A 53 15.30 -9.29 19.22
CA VAL A 53 15.09 -9.89 20.55
C VAL A 53 15.89 -11.19 20.64
N SER A 54 15.87 -11.99 19.60
CA SER A 54 16.60 -13.25 19.57
C SER A 54 18.11 -13.00 19.69
N ASN A 55 18.63 -12.00 18.99
CA ASN A 55 20.06 -11.66 19.04
C ASN A 55 20.46 -11.19 20.43
N VAL A 56 19.63 -10.37 21.06
CA VAL A 56 19.92 -9.88 22.41
C VAL A 56 19.91 -11.05 23.40
N ALA A 57 18.95 -11.94 23.28
CA ALA A 57 18.88 -13.10 24.14
C ALA A 57 20.10 -14.00 23.93
N SER A 58 20.49 -14.22 22.70
CA SER A 58 21.68 -15.02 22.38
C SER A 58 22.93 -14.44 23.00
N ARG A 59 23.10 -13.14 22.89
CA ARG A 59 24.27 -12.47 23.47
C ARG A 59 24.28 -12.62 24.98
N SER A 60 23.14 -12.45 25.61
CA SER A 60 23.03 -12.62 27.05
C SER A 60 23.40 -14.01 27.49
N GLU A 61 22.98 -14.99 26.73
CA GLU A 61 23.28 -16.39 27.07
C GLU A 61 24.73 -16.76 26.83
N GLU A 62 25.31 -16.19 25.78
CA GLU A 62 26.70 -16.52 25.43
C GLU A 62 27.72 -15.83 26.33
N THR A 63 27.31 -14.71 26.86
CA THR A 63 28.26 -13.93 27.58
C THR A 63 28.69 -14.51 28.87
N PRO A 64 28.54 -15.30 29.43
CA PRO A 64 29.06 -15.67 30.62
C PRO A 64 30.05 -16.46 30.59
N PRO A 65 30.41 -16.56 30.65
CA PRO A 65 30.95 -17.06 30.77
C PRO A 65 31.88 -16.82 30.99
N PRO A 66 31.97 -16.83 31.17
CA PRO A 66 32.70 -16.77 31.20
C PRO A 66 33.47 -17.22 31.57
N HIS A 67 33.41 -17.57 31.55
CA HIS A 67 33.86 -17.84 31.53
C HIS A 67 34.72 -17.93 32.13
N TYR A 68 34.87 -18.23 32.43
CA TYR A 68 35.44 -18.21 32.63
C TYR A 68 35.95 -18.06 33.05
#